data_42c445db0d83e3ed468733f6477d33b4
#
_entry.id   42c445db0d83e3ed468733f6477d33b4
#
_cell.length_a   1.000
_cell.length_b   1.000
_cell.length_c   1.000
_cell.angle_alpha   90.00
_cell.angle_beta   90.00
_cell.angle_gamma   90.00
#
_symmetry.space_group_name_H-M   'P 1'
#
loop_
_entity.id
_entity.type
_entity.pdbx_description
1 polymer ?
#
loop_
_entity_poly.entity_id
_entity_poly.type
_entity_poly.pdbx_seq_one_letter_code
_entity_poly.pdbx_strand_id
1 'polypeptide(L)'
;MATIEDFERIDMRVGRIVSVEEFPEARKPAWKLELDFGPELGPKRSSAQIAHYSREELEGRLVLAVVNFPPRQIGPVRSEVLVLGVPDEEGRVTLLRPDADVPLGGRVY
;
A
#
# COMPACT_ATOMS: atom_id res chain seq x y z
N MET A 1 -1.60 -26.37 3.25
CA MET A 1 -0.89 -25.75 2.12
C MET A 1 -1.86 -24.90 1.31
N ALA A 2 -1.42 -23.73 0.87
CA ALA A 2 -2.28 -22.85 0.07
C ALA A 2 -2.43 -23.38 -1.36
N THR A 3 -3.54 -23.05 -1.99
CA THR A 3 -3.86 -23.42 -3.36
C THR A 3 -3.96 -22.17 -4.23
N ILE A 4 -4.04 -22.36 -5.55
CA ILE A 4 -4.25 -21.23 -6.48
C ILE A 4 -5.58 -20.53 -6.19
N GLU A 5 -6.61 -21.26 -5.79
CA GLU A 5 -7.91 -20.68 -5.43
C GLU A 5 -7.78 -19.77 -4.21
N ASP A 6 -6.94 -20.13 -3.25
CA ASP A 6 -6.67 -19.26 -2.10
C ASP A 6 -6.05 -17.94 -2.54
N PHE A 7 -5.10 -17.98 -3.46
CA PHE A 7 -4.48 -16.78 -4.02
C PHE A 7 -5.50 -15.92 -4.76
N GLU A 8 -6.37 -16.54 -5.55
CA GLU A 8 -7.37 -15.83 -6.35
C GLU A 8 -8.42 -15.10 -5.50
N ARG A 9 -8.57 -15.49 -4.23
CA ARG A 9 -9.47 -14.81 -3.29
C ARG A 9 -8.89 -13.50 -2.78
N ILE A 10 -7.59 -13.29 -2.90
CA ILE A 10 -6.91 -12.06 -2.50
C ILE A 10 -6.74 -11.19 -3.74
N ASP A 11 -7.25 -9.98 -3.66
CA ASP A 11 -7.19 -9.04 -4.78
C ASP A 11 -6.07 -8.04 -4.55
N MET A 12 -4.94 -8.24 -5.25
CA MET A 12 -3.78 -7.34 -5.17
C MET A 12 -3.72 -6.52 -6.44
N ARG A 13 -3.57 -5.20 -6.28
CA ARG A 13 -3.57 -4.25 -7.40
C ARG A 13 -2.38 -3.31 -7.33
N VAL A 14 -2.02 -2.79 -8.50
CA VAL A 14 -1.02 -1.72 -8.62
C VAL A 14 -1.69 -0.40 -8.30
N GLY A 15 -1.10 0.37 -7.40
CA GLY A 15 -1.53 1.73 -7.08
C GLY A 15 -0.35 2.68 -7.12
N ARG A 16 -0.65 3.97 -7.25
CA ARG A 16 0.35 5.04 -7.16
C ARG A 16 0.09 5.85 -5.91
N ILE A 17 1.14 6.08 -5.12
CA ILE A 17 1.05 6.98 -3.97
C ILE A 17 0.96 8.41 -4.51
N VAL A 18 -0.13 9.09 -4.21
CA VAL A 18 -0.36 10.46 -4.69
C VAL A 18 -0.28 11.50 -3.58
N SER A 19 -0.43 11.09 -2.32
CA SER A 19 -0.32 12.01 -1.18
C SER A 19 0.33 11.30 0.00
N VAL A 20 1.21 12.00 0.69
CA VAL A 20 1.95 11.48 1.85
C VAL A 20 1.87 12.52 2.95
N GLU A 21 1.30 12.14 4.10
CA GLU A 21 1.17 13.02 5.25
C GLU A 21 1.71 12.36 6.50
N GLU A 22 2.21 13.17 7.43
CA GLU A 22 2.65 12.69 8.72
C GLU A 22 1.49 12.10 9.51
N PHE A 23 1.78 11.08 10.32
CA PHE A 23 0.78 10.41 11.16
C PHE A 23 1.23 10.45 12.63
N PRO A 24 1.13 11.63 13.28
CA PRO A 24 1.63 11.79 14.65
C PRO A 24 0.88 10.94 15.67
N GLU A 25 -0.38 10.58 15.41
CA GLU A 25 -1.19 9.78 16.32
C GLU A 25 -0.85 8.28 16.29
N ALA A 26 -0.06 7.83 15.32
CA ALA A 26 0.32 6.42 15.24
C ALA A 26 1.27 6.04 16.37
N ARG A 27 1.14 4.83 16.90
CA ARG A 27 2.02 4.32 17.97
C ARG A 27 3.46 4.19 17.52
N LYS A 28 3.66 3.79 16.27
CA LYS A 28 4.97 3.68 15.63
C LYS A 28 5.04 4.67 14.48
N PRO A 29 6.23 5.21 14.19
CA PRO A 29 6.38 6.15 13.08
C PRO A 29 5.79 5.58 11.79
N ALA A 30 4.89 6.34 11.16
CA ALA A 30 4.15 5.91 9.98
C ALA A 30 3.80 7.12 9.12
N TRP A 31 3.46 6.85 7.85
CA TRP A 31 2.90 7.83 6.93
C TRP A 31 1.44 7.52 6.67
N LYS A 32 0.61 8.56 6.55
CA LYS A 32 -0.73 8.45 5.96
C LYS A 32 -0.58 8.57 4.45
N LEU A 33 -1.19 7.65 3.73
CA LEU A 33 -1.06 7.59 2.28
C LEU A 33 -2.42 7.71 1.61
N GLU A 34 -2.45 8.44 0.50
CA GLU A 34 -3.53 8.36 -0.45
C GLU A 34 -2.99 7.75 -1.72
N LEU A 35 -3.69 6.75 -2.26
CA LEU A 35 -3.24 5.97 -3.41
C LEU A 35 -4.30 6.01 -4.50
N ASP A 36 -3.86 6.07 -5.73
CA ASP A 36 -4.73 6.01 -6.92
C ASP A 36 -4.57 4.63 -7.56
N PHE A 37 -5.69 3.90 -7.66
CA PHE A 37 -5.74 2.59 -8.29
C PHE A 37 -6.41 2.63 -9.67
N GLY A 38 -6.48 3.80 -10.27
CA GLY A 38 -7.10 3.96 -11.58
C GLY A 38 -8.59 4.21 -11.50
N PRO A 39 -9.25 4.43 -12.66
CA PRO A 39 -10.65 4.88 -12.69
C PRO A 39 -11.65 3.85 -12.17
N GLU A 40 -11.33 2.56 -12.24
CA GLU A 40 -12.25 1.51 -11.78
C GLU A 40 -12.34 1.45 -10.26
N LEU A 41 -11.19 1.41 -9.57
CA LEU A 41 -11.14 1.31 -8.11
C LEU A 41 -11.08 2.67 -7.42
N GLY A 42 -10.56 3.67 -8.10
CA GLY A 42 -10.45 5.02 -7.58
C GLY A 42 -9.40 5.20 -6.50
N PRO A 43 -9.49 6.31 -5.75
CA PRO A 43 -8.55 6.59 -4.67
C PRO A 43 -8.88 5.79 -3.42
N LYS A 44 -7.83 5.38 -2.69
CA LYS A 44 -7.94 4.69 -1.41
C LYS A 44 -6.95 5.30 -0.42
N ARG A 45 -7.26 5.16 0.85
CA ARG A 45 -6.40 5.60 1.95
C ARG A 45 -5.76 4.42 2.64
N SER A 46 -4.56 4.64 3.15
CA SER A 46 -3.86 3.65 3.95
C SER A 46 -2.90 4.35 4.91
N SER A 47 -2.37 3.60 5.84
CA SER A 47 -1.22 4.01 6.62
C SER A 47 -0.18 2.89 6.57
N ALA A 48 1.10 3.26 6.65
CA ALA A 48 2.17 2.27 6.60
C ALA A 48 3.34 2.70 7.48
N GLN A 49 3.93 1.73 8.18
CA GLN A 49 5.07 1.97 9.06
C GLN A 49 6.36 2.02 8.23
N ILE A 50 6.44 3.01 7.37
CA ILE A 50 7.54 3.21 6.43
C ILE A 50 8.17 4.59 6.58
N ALA A 51 8.25 5.08 7.81
CA ALA A 51 8.78 6.41 8.10
C ALA A 51 10.25 6.60 7.71
N HIS A 52 10.98 5.51 7.44
CA HIS A 52 12.35 5.56 6.93
C HIS A 52 12.42 5.96 5.44
N TYR A 53 11.31 5.90 4.71
CA TYR A 53 11.22 6.51 3.39
C TYR A 53 10.96 8.01 3.56
N SER A 54 11.57 8.82 2.71
CA SER A 54 11.24 10.24 2.66
C SER A 54 9.94 10.44 1.88
N ARG A 55 9.32 11.61 2.08
CA ARG A 55 8.14 11.99 1.31
C ARG A 55 8.43 11.95 -0.20
N GLU A 56 9.59 12.45 -0.60
CA GLU A 56 10.00 12.51 -2.00
C GLU A 56 10.18 11.13 -2.62
N GLU A 57 10.63 10.17 -1.84
CA GLU A 57 10.76 8.78 -2.30
C GLU A 57 9.41 8.11 -2.49
N LEU A 58 8.40 8.53 -1.73
CA LEU A 58 7.07 7.92 -1.74
C LEU A 58 6.13 8.55 -2.77
N GLU A 59 6.15 9.88 -2.91
CA GLU A 59 5.25 10.57 -3.83
C GLU A 59 5.48 10.13 -5.28
N GLY A 60 4.43 9.67 -5.93
CA GLY A 60 4.48 9.19 -7.31
C GLY A 60 4.93 7.74 -7.45
N ARG A 61 5.25 7.07 -6.36
CA ARG A 61 5.77 5.70 -6.38
C ARG A 61 4.66 4.70 -6.64
N LEU A 62 4.91 3.74 -7.52
CA LEU A 62 4.03 2.58 -7.68
C LEU A 62 4.24 1.62 -6.53
N VAL A 63 3.16 1.01 -6.07
CA VAL A 63 3.17 -0.01 -5.03
C VAL A 63 2.19 -1.12 -5.39
N LEU A 64 2.28 -2.22 -4.68
CA LEU A 64 1.29 -3.30 -4.72
C LEU A 64 0.52 -3.27 -3.41
N ALA A 65 -0.79 -3.43 -3.49
CA ALA A 65 -1.63 -3.43 -2.30
C ALA A 65 -2.77 -4.42 -2.43
N VAL A 66 -3.17 -5.02 -1.30
CA VAL A 66 -4.38 -5.82 -1.21
C VAL A 66 -5.56 -4.86 -1.04
N VAL A 67 -6.55 -4.96 -1.93
CA VAL A 67 -7.66 -4.00 -1.98
C VAL A 67 -8.99 -4.58 -1.51
N ASN A 68 -9.05 -5.86 -1.18
CA ASN A 68 -10.32 -6.50 -0.79
C ASN A 68 -10.34 -7.02 0.65
N PHE A 69 -9.49 -6.49 1.52
CA PHE A 69 -9.63 -6.72 2.95
C PHE A 69 -10.62 -5.72 3.55
N PRO A 70 -11.32 -6.08 4.65
CA PRO A 70 -12.13 -5.09 5.37
C PRO A 70 -11.26 -3.91 5.83
N PRO A 71 -11.76 -2.68 5.74
CA PRO A 71 -11.00 -1.52 6.23
C PRO A 71 -10.71 -1.64 7.73
N ARG A 72 -9.55 -1.09 8.15
CA ARG A 72 -9.15 -1.02 9.56
C ARG A 72 -9.12 0.43 10.02
N GLN A 73 -9.66 0.67 11.21
CA GLN A 73 -9.52 1.97 11.85
C GLN A 73 -8.22 1.99 12.64
N ILE A 74 -7.33 2.93 12.32
CA ILE A 74 -6.04 3.12 13.00
C ILE A 74 -6.03 4.56 13.49
N GLY A 75 -6.40 4.78 14.76
CA GLY A 75 -6.61 6.14 15.27
C GLY A 75 -7.64 6.87 14.42
N PRO A 76 -7.35 8.07 13.93
CA PRO A 76 -8.28 8.83 13.07
C PRO A 76 -8.27 8.36 11.61
N VAL A 77 -7.41 7.43 11.22
CA VAL A 77 -7.26 7.00 9.83
C VAL A 77 -7.98 5.68 9.57
N ARG A 78 -8.81 5.68 8.53
CA ARG A 78 -9.43 4.46 8.02
C ARG A 78 -8.53 3.91 6.92
N SER A 79 -7.82 2.82 7.23
CA SER A 79 -6.94 2.14 6.27
C SER A 79 -7.77 1.18 5.43
N GLU A 80 -7.89 1.46 4.15
CA GLU A 80 -8.77 0.73 3.23
C GLU A 80 -8.04 -0.35 2.45
N VAL A 81 -6.72 -0.25 2.33
CA VAL A 81 -5.90 -1.20 1.59
C VAL A 81 -4.66 -1.55 2.39
N LEU A 82 -4.07 -2.69 2.10
CA LEU A 82 -2.82 -3.13 2.71
C LEU A 82 -1.69 -3.00 1.70
N VAL A 83 -0.83 -2.02 1.89
CA VAL A 83 0.37 -1.84 1.06
C VAL A 83 1.38 -2.93 1.42
N LEU A 84 1.92 -3.59 0.42
CA LEU A 84 2.77 -4.77 0.61
C LEU A 84 4.25 -4.42 0.64
N GLY A 85 5.00 -5.16 1.43
CA GLY A 85 6.44 -5.02 1.51
C GLY A 85 7.08 -6.28 2.08
N VAL A 86 8.41 -6.28 2.08
CA VAL A 86 9.24 -7.33 2.67
C VAL A 86 10.22 -6.68 3.64
N PRO A 87 10.67 -7.39 4.67
CA PRO A 87 11.66 -6.82 5.59
C PRO A 87 13.04 -6.75 4.93
N ASP A 88 13.76 -5.66 5.21
CA ASP A 88 15.19 -5.59 4.88
C ASP A 88 16.01 -6.27 5.99
N GLU A 89 17.35 -6.16 5.92
CA GLU A 89 18.24 -6.79 6.89
C GLU A 89 18.01 -6.30 8.33
N GLU A 90 17.47 -5.09 8.48
CA GLU A 90 17.19 -4.48 9.79
C GLU A 90 15.72 -4.64 10.22
N GLY A 91 14.93 -5.37 9.42
CA GLY A 91 13.52 -5.58 9.69
C GLY A 91 12.61 -4.44 9.25
N ARG A 92 13.13 -3.44 8.55
CA ARG A 92 12.32 -2.33 8.04
C ARG A 92 11.63 -2.76 6.75
N VAL A 93 10.44 -2.21 6.52
CA VAL A 93 9.64 -2.56 5.34
C VAL A 93 10.28 -2.00 4.07
N THR A 94 10.53 -2.87 3.09
CA THR A 94 10.88 -2.47 1.74
C THR A 94 9.66 -2.71 0.86
N LEU A 95 9.17 -1.65 0.23
CA LEU A 95 7.94 -1.69 -0.55
C LEU A 95 8.10 -2.51 -1.83
N LEU A 96 7.04 -3.22 -2.19
CA LEU A 96 6.97 -3.97 -3.45
C LEU A 96 6.41 -3.07 -4.55
N ARG A 97 6.96 -3.21 -5.75
CA ARG A 97 6.46 -2.49 -6.93
C ARG A 97 6.75 -3.29 -8.20
N PRO A 98 6.01 -3.02 -9.29
CA PRO A 98 6.35 -3.61 -10.57
C PRO A 98 7.74 -3.15 -11.03
N ASP A 99 8.40 -3.97 -11.84
CA ASP A 99 9.71 -3.67 -12.40
C ASP A 99 9.68 -2.51 -13.40
N ALA A 100 8.51 -2.21 -13.96
CA ALA A 100 8.33 -1.14 -14.93
C ALA A 100 7.03 -0.41 -14.66
N ASP A 101 6.85 0.76 -15.27
CA ASP A 101 5.58 1.47 -15.21
C ASP A 101 4.51 0.66 -15.94
N VAL A 102 3.41 0.46 -15.25
CA VAL A 102 2.25 -0.30 -15.76
C VAL A 102 0.98 0.49 -15.43
N PRO A 103 -0.14 0.19 -16.10
CA PRO A 103 -1.41 0.86 -15.81
C PRO A 103 -1.83 0.65 -14.34
N LEU A 104 -2.41 1.68 -13.73
CA LEU A 104 -2.95 1.60 -12.38
C LEU A 104 -4.15 0.66 -12.35
N GLY A 105 -4.30 -0.07 -11.26
CA GLY A 105 -5.38 -1.03 -11.09
C GLY A 105 -5.11 -2.40 -11.68
N GLY A 106 -3.94 -2.62 -12.28
CA GLY A 106 -3.56 -3.94 -12.77
C GLY A 106 -3.54 -4.95 -11.64
N ARG A 107 -4.15 -6.12 -11.88
CA ARG A 107 -4.24 -7.17 -10.87
C ARG A 107 -3.03 -8.09 -10.92
N VAL A 108 -2.51 -8.40 -9.75
CA VAL A 108 -1.42 -9.37 -9.59
C VAL A 108 -1.98 -10.78 -9.82
N TYR A 109 -1.26 -11.56 -10.59
CA TYR A 109 -1.66 -12.93 -10.87
C TYR A 109 -0.45 -13.86 -10.93
#